data_f4b54f678067a232f878e824cb88c676
#
_entry.id   f4b54f678067a232f878e824cb88c676
#
_cell.length_a   1.000
_cell.length_b   1.000
_cell.length_c   1.000
_cell.angle_alpha   90.00
_cell.angle_beta   90.00
_cell.angle_gamma   90.00
#
_symmetry.space_group_name_H-M   'P 1'
#
loop_
_entity.id
_entity.type
_entity.pdbx_description
1 polymer ?
#
loop_
_entity_poly.entity_id
_entity_poly.type
_entity_poly.pdbx_seq_one_letter_code
_entity_poly.pdbx_strand_id
1 'polypeptide(L)'
;MQTKGLILFDIDGVIRDVTNSYRLSVQKTVLKYCNWEPSTYDIDVLKNEGIWNNDWDLTLELIKRFINKNKLSLEPPSRDNIIKNFEKLYFGCHPNESHMKWSGFINNEKLLVDTKFFDFLNLNKIRWGFVSGAELPSAKFILENRLRLNNPPLIAMNDAPDKPNPEGFLKLANKLLEKDFGPNCPPVAYVGDTIADIQTIINAKELYPSQRFISIGVIPPHLKTAENFQKQSQYESKLKAAGADLIIKSVIDLKNIHKELFKA
;
A
#
# COMPACT_ATOMS: atom_id res chain seq x y z
N MET A 1 25.51 -5.76 16.10
CA MET A 1 25.36 -4.27 16.25
C MET A 1 23.90 -3.98 16.59
N GLN A 2 23.62 -3.10 17.54
CA GLN A 2 22.25 -2.83 18.00
C GLN A 2 21.45 -2.07 16.93
N THR A 3 20.26 -2.58 16.60
CA THR A 3 19.31 -1.93 15.68
C THR A 3 18.77 -0.65 16.31
N LYS A 4 18.76 0.46 15.57
CA LYS A 4 18.23 1.75 16.04
C LYS A 4 16.71 1.82 15.92
N GLY A 5 16.13 1.12 14.95
CA GLY A 5 14.70 1.08 14.68
C GLY A 5 14.37 0.18 13.50
N LEU A 6 13.07 0.04 13.26
CA LEU A 6 12.52 -0.71 12.14
C LEU A 6 11.57 0.19 11.34
N ILE A 7 11.64 0.13 10.02
CA ILE A 7 10.63 0.72 9.14
C ILE A 7 9.99 -0.40 8.33
N LEU A 8 8.69 -0.54 8.44
CA LEU A 8 7.91 -1.37 7.53
C LEU A 8 7.19 -0.46 6.51
N PHE A 9 7.09 -0.93 5.28
CA PHE A 9 6.54 -0.17 4.17
C PHE A 9 5.33 -0.90 3.59
N ASP A 10 4.29 -0.14 3.22
CA ASP A 10 3.42 -0.59 2.14
C ASP A 10 4.17 -0.57 0.81
N ILE A 11 3.62 -1.20 -0.23
CA ILE A 11 4.25 -1.27 -1.54
C ILE A 11 3.57 -0.28 -2.51
N ASP A 12 2.26 -0.35 -2.62
CA ASP A 12 1.47 0.41 -3.58
C ASP A 12 1.36 1.88 -3.14
N GLY A 13 1.69 2.82 -4.03
CA GLY A 13 1.74 4.24 -3.68
C GLY A 13 2.97 4.67 -2.86
N VAL A 14 3.73 3.73 -2.30
CA VAL A 14 4.91 3.97 -1.44
C VAL A 14 6.21 3.57 -2.14
N ILE A 15 6.29 2.35 -2.62
CA ILE A 15 7.49 1.78 -3.30
C ILE A 15 7.34 1.84 -4.82
N ARG A 16 6.11 1.67 -5.30
CA ARG A 16 5.75 1.78 -6.72
C ARG A 16 4.54 2.68 -6.94
N ASP A 17 4.48 3.30 -8.10
CA ASP A 17 3.33 4.06 -8.57
C ASP A 17 2.37 3.15 -9.33
N VAL A 18 1.19 2.92 -8.75
CA VAL A 18 0.14 2.06 -9.31
C VAL A 18 -0.95 2.82 -10.06
N THR A 19 -0.76 4.10 -10.31
CA THR A 19 -1.74 4.96 -10.98
C THR A 19 -2.11 4.40 -12.36
N ASN A 20 -1.12 3.94 -13.11
CA ASN A 20 -1.29 3.41 -14.47
C ASN A 20 -1.27 1.86 -14.52
N SER A 21 -1.55 1.20 -13.42
CA SER A 21 -1.65 -0.26 -13.32
C SER A 21 -2.89 -0.69 -12.54
N TYR A 22 -2.85 -0.78 -11.20
CA TYR A 22 -4.01 -1.18 -10.40
C TYR A 22 -5.21 -0.27 -10.62
N ARG A 23 -5.03 1.06 -10.53
CA ARG A 23 -6.13 2.02 -10.76
C ARG A 23 -6.70 1.90 -12.17
N LEU A 24 -5.84 1.73 -13.17
CA LEU A 24 -6.27 1.51 -14.55
C LEU A 24 -6.99 0.17 -14.71
N SER A 25 -6.54 -0.88 -14.02
CA SER A 25 -7.23 -2.18 -14.00
C SER A 25 -8.63 -2.08 -13.39
N VAL A 26 -8.79 -1.34 -12.28
CA VAL A 26 -10.11 -1.01 -11.71
C VAL A 26 -10.99 -0.34 -12.76
N GLN A 27 -10.52 0.77 -13.37
CA GLN A 27 -11.27 1.55 -14.35
C GLN A 27 -11.73 0.69 -15.53
N LYS A 28 -10.80 -0.08 -16.13
CA LYS A 28 -11.10 -0.91 -17.30
C LYS A 28 -11.97 -2.12 -16.97
N THR A 29 -11.88 -2.66 -15.74
CA THR A 29 -12.77 -3.72 -15.29
C THR A 29 -14.20 -3.19 -15.12
N VAL A 30 -14.38 -2.04 -14.47
CA VAL A 30 -15.71 -1.41 -14.35
C VAL A 30 -16.29 -1.07 -15.72
N LEU A 31 -15.50 -0.46 -16.61
CA LEU A 31 -15.92 -0.13 -17.98
C LEU A 31 -16.47 -1.35 -18.72
N LYS A 32 -15.82 -2.51 -18.58
CA LYS A 32 -16.25 -3.75 -19.22
C LYS A 32 -17.65 -4.19 -18.79
N TYR A 33 -18.01 -4.01 -17.51
CA TYR A 33 -19.28 -4.49 -16.98
C TYR A 33 -20.40 -3.45 -17.03
N CYS A 34 -20.07 -2.17 -16.98
CA CYS A 34 -21.05 -1.09 -16.85
C CYS A 34 -21.09 -0.13 -18.05
N ASN A 35 -20.18 -0.30 -19.02
CA ASN A 35 -19.97 0.69 -20.08
C ASN A 35 -19.74 2.11 -19.53
N TRP A 36 -19.20 2.20 -18.32
CA TRP A 36 -18.81 3.43 -17.62
C TRP A 36 -17.40 3.28 -17.07
N GLU A 37 -16.54 4.24 -17.35
CA GLU A 37 -15.19 4.28 -16.84
C GLU A 37 -15.12 5.24 -15.63
N PRO A 38 -14.93 4.73 -14.39
CA PRO A 38 -14.79 5.60 -13.23
C PRO A 38 -13.51 6.45 -13.32
N SER A 39 -13.60 7.67 -12.84
CA SER A 39 -12.43 8.53 -12.70
C SER A 39 -11.55 8.07 -11.52
N THR A 40 -10.30 8.56 -11.45
CA THR A 40 -9.45 8.36 -10.27
C THR A 40 -10.09 8.93 -9.01
N TYR A 41 -10.90 10.00 -9.14
CA TYR A 41 -11.66 10.58 -8.04
C TYR A 41 -12.72 9.62 -7.48
N ASP A 42 -13.44 8.89 -8.34
CA ASP A 42 -14.44 7.91 -7.91
C ASP A 42 -13.78 6.78 -7.09
N ILE A 43 -12.59 6.36 -7.50
CA ILE A 43 -11.79 5.39 -6.75
C ILE A 43 -11.36 5.97 -5.38
N ASP A 44 -10.87 7.21 -5.36
CA ASP A 44 -10.44 7.88 -4.13
C ASP A 44 -11.59 8.07 -3.14
N VAL A 45 -12.79 8.34 -3.62
CA VAL A 45 -14.01 8.46 -2.77
C VAL A 45 -14.22 7.16 -1.99
N LEU A 46 -14.16 5.99 -2.65
CA LEU A 46 -14.31 4.71 -1.97
C LEU A 46 -13.13 4.40 -1.04
N LYS A 47 -11.90 4.58 -1.48
CA LYS A 47 -10.71 4.34 -0.63
C LYS A 47 -10.73 5.22 0.64
N ASN A 48 -11.28 6.42 0.55
CA ASN A 48 -11.43 7.32 1.70
C ASN A 48 -12.48 6.86 2.73
N GLU A 49 -13.32 5.87 2.41
CA GLU A 49 -14.21 5.22 3.39
C GLU A 49 -13.43 4.31 4.35
N GLY A 50 -12.16 3.96 4.03
CA GLY A 50 -11.26 3.19 4.90
C GLY A 50 -11.51 1.68 4.92
N ILE A 51 -12.57 1.20 4.27
CA ILE A 51 -12.97 -0.23 4.24
C ILE A 51 -12.71 -0.89 2.88
N TRP A 52 -12.49 -0.12 1.83
CA TRP A 52 -12.28 -0.60 0.45
C TRP A 52 -10.78 -0.65 0.11
N ASN A 53 -9.99 -1.37 0.91
CA ASN A 53 -8.55 -1.49 0.68
C ASN A 53 -8.21 -2.51 -0.43
N ASN A 54 -9.01 -3.57 -0.56
CA ASN A 54 -8.87 -4.57 -1.61
C ASN A 54 -9.46 -4.04 -2.93
N ASP A 55 -8.64 -3.96 -3.98
CA ASP A 55 -9.05 -3.36 -5.27
C ASP A 55 -10.10 -4.19 -6.03
N TRP A 56 -10.19 -5.49 -5.80
CA TRP A 56 -11.25 -6.33 -6.38
C TRP A 56 -12.61 -6.04 -5.76
N ASP A 57 -12.64 -5.91 -4.43
CA ASP A 57 -13.86 -5.60 -3.69
C ASP A 57 -14.30 -4.15 -3.96
N LEU A 58 -13.35 -3.22 -4.06
CA LEU A 58 -13.57 -1.85 -4.50
C LEU A 58 -14.16 -1.81 -5.91
N THR A 59 -13.61 -2.59 -6.85
CA THR A 59 -14.12 -2.68 -8.23
C THR A 59 -15.57 -3.18 -8.26
N LEU A 60 -15.87 -4.23 -7.51
CA LEU A 60 -17.22 -4.78 -7.40
C LEU A 60 -18.20 -3.75 -6.81
N GLU A 61 -17.76 -3.02 -5.79
CA GLU A 61 -18.57 -1.97 -5.15
C GLU A 61 -18.84 -0.79 -6.10
N LEU A 62 -17.86 -0.33 -6.87
CA LEU A 62 -18.08 0.68 -7.92
C LEU A 62 -19.16 0.25 -8.90
N ILE A 63 -19.10 -1.01 -9.38
CA ILE A 63 -20.10 -1.59 -10.28
C ILE A 63 -21.49 -1.58 -9.63
N LYS A 64 -21.61 -2.06 -8.39
CA LYS A 64 -22.89 -2.10 -7.66
C LYS A 64 -23.48 -0.71 -7.48
N ARG A 65 -22.66 0.26 -7.04
CA ARG A 65 -23.12 1.66 -6.85
C ARG A 65 -23.58 2.28 -8.17
N PHE A 66 -22.85 2.01 -9.27
CA PHE A 66 -23.24 2.53 -10.58
C PHE A 66 -24.57 1.94 -11.07
N ILE A 67 -24.74 0.61 -10.97
CA ILE A 67 -25.99 -0.09 -11.33
C ILE A 67 -27.16 0.48 -10.53
N ASN A 68 -27.02 0.57 -9.20
CA ASN A 68 -28.08 1.07 -8.31
C ASN A 68 -28.44 2.52 -8.58
N LYS A 69 -27.43 3.40 -8.72
CA LYS A 69 -27.63 4.82 -8.98
C LYS A 69 -28.38 5.07 -10.29
N ASN A 70 -28.09 4.30 -11.32
CA ASN A 70 -28.69 4.44 -12.65
C ASN A 70 -29.91 3.53 -12.85
N LYS A 71 -30.33 2.76 -11.83
CA LYS A 71 -31.47 1.84 -11.87
C LYS A 71 -31.39 0.86 -13.07
N LEU A 72 -30.18 0.36 -13.34
CA LEU A 72 -29.96 -0.55 -14.47
C LEU A 72 -30.43 -1.96 -14.13
N SER A 73 -31.05 -2.63 -15.11
CA SER A 73 -31.41 -4.06 -15.01
C SER A 73 -30.21 -4.94 -15.34
N LEU A 74 -29.08 -4.72 -14.65
CA LEU A 74 -27.85 -5.49 -14.79
C LEU A 74 -27.54 -6.19 -13.48
N GLU A 75 -27.17 -7.48 -13.55
CA GLU A 75 -26.65 -8.21 -12.41
C GLU A 75 -25.15 -7.93 -12.26
N PRO A 76 -24.69 -7.58 -11.04
CA PRO A 76 -23.27 -7.42 -10.78
C PRO A 76 -22.51 -8.74 -11.04
N PRO A 77 -21.29 -8.71 -11.59
CA PRO A 77 -20.49 -9.90 -11.78
C PRO A 77 -20.12 -10.55 -10.44
N SER A 78 -19.81 -11.85 -10.46
CA SER A 78 -19.21 -12.50 -9.29
C SER A 78 -17.82 -11.93 -8.99
N ARG A 79 -17.39 -12.02 -7.73
CA ARG A 79 -16.05 -11.62 -7.29
C ARG A 79 -14.95 -12.31 -8.12
N ASP A 80 -15.11 -13.61 -8.39
CA ASP A 80 -14.16 -14.39 -9.20
C ASP A 80 -14.04 -13.86 -10.64
N ASN A 81 -15.14 -13.38 -11.22
CA ASN A 81 -15.10 -12.76 -12.54
C ASN A 81 -14.38 -11.41 -12.52
N ILE A 82 -14.53 -10.65 -11.43
CA ILE A 82 -13.74 -9.42 -11.23
C ILE A 82 -12.26 -9.76 -11.17
N ILE A 83 -11.85 -10.71 -10.32
CA ILE A 83 -10.45 -11.13 -10.16
C ILE A 83 -9.87 -11.54 -11.52
N LYS A 84 -10.51 -12.45 -12.23
CA LYS A 84 -10.04 -12.93 -13.55
C LYS A 84 -9.84 -11.80 -14.57
N ASN A 85 -10.75 -10.82 -14.61
CA ASN A 85 -10.61 -9.68 -15.52
C ASN A 85 -9.52 -8.73 -15.10
N PHE A 86 -9.44 -8.45 -13.81
CA PHE A 86 -8.42 -7.60 -13.24
C PHE A 86 -7.03 -8.17 -13.49
N GLU A 87 -6.80 -9.44 -13.16
CA GLU A 87 -5.52 -10.13 -13.39
C GLU A 87 -5.13 -10.13 -14.87
N LYS A 88 -6.09 -10.39 -15.76
CA LYS A 88 -5.85 -10.35 -17.21
C LYS A 88 -5.39 -8.97 -17.69
N LEU A 89 -5.93 -7.90 -17.13
CA LEU A 89 -5.52 -6.53 -17.46
C LEU A 89 -4.18 -6.19 -16.80
N TYR A 90 -4.02 -6.58 -15.55
CA TYR A 90 -2.88 -6.22 -14.73
C TYR A 90 -1.61 -6.99 -15.11
N PHE A 91 -1.67 -8.32 -15.23
CA PHE A 91 -0.54 -9.16 -15.61
C PHE A 91 -0.46 -9.40 -17.13
N GLY A 92 -1.60 -9.38 -17.84
CA GLY A 92 -1.70 -9.79 -19.25
C GLY A 92 -1.88 -11.29 -19.45
N CYS A 93 -1.67 -12.09 -18.41
CA CYS A 93 -1.85 -13.54 -18.36
C CYS A 93 -2.19 -13.97 -16.92
N HIS A 94 -2.17 -15.27 -16.61
CA HIS A 94 -2.36 -15.74 -15.25
C HIS A 94 -1.17 -15.34 -14.35
N PRO A 95 -1.40 -14.85 -13.09
CA PRO A 95 -0.35 -14.33 -12.21
C PRO A 95 0.74 -15.36 -11.87
N ASN A 96 0.42 -16.66 -11.90
CA ASN A 96 1.39 -17.74 -11.64
C ASN A 96 2.26 -18.11 -12.85
N GLU A 97 2.04 -17.47 -14.01
CA GLU A 97 2.94 -17.64 -15.14
C GLU A 97 4.25 -16.85 -14.92
N SER A 98 5.29 -17.26 -15.62
CA SER A 98 6.58 -16.54 -15.56
C SER A 98 6.37 -15.04 -15.85
N HIS A 99 6.94 -14.20 -15.00
CA HIS A 99 6.88 -12.74 -15.16
C HIS A 99 7.42 -12.25 -16.52
N MET A 100 8.22 -13.05 -17.21
CA MET A 100 8.68 -12.75 -18.58
C MET A 100 7.54 -12.75 -19.60
N LYS A 101 6.40 -13.38 -19.30
CA LYS A 101 5.21 -13.39 -20.14
C LYS A 101 4.23 -12.25 -19.78
N TRP A 102 4.50 -11.52 -18.72
CA TRP A 102 3.61 -10.46 -18.27
C TRP A 102 3.66 -9.27 -19.24
N SER A 103 2.54 -9.00 -19.87
CA SER A 103 2.36 -7.93 -20.87
C SER A 103 1.31 -6.90 -20.44
N GLY A 104 0.76 -7.04 -19.24
CA GLY A 104 -0.29 -6.19 -18.70
C GLY A 104 0.22 -4.88 -18.08
N PHE A 105 -0.68 -4.18 -17.42
CA PHE A 105 -0.43 -2.84 -16.87
C PHE A 105 0.65 -2.78 -15.79
N ILE A 106 1.00 -3.90 -15.16
CA ILE A 106 2.10 -3.98 -14.19
C ILE A 106 3.43 -3.42 -14.76
N ASN A 107 3.62 -3.51 -16.08
CA ASN A 107 4.80 -2.96 -16.75
C ASN A 107 4.84 -1.43 -16.79
N ASN A 108 3.70 -0.76 -16.54
CA ASN A 108 3.60 0.70 -16.51
C ASN A 108 4.02 1.29 -15.15
N GLU A 109 4.23 0.46 -14.13
CA GLU A 109 4.56 0.91 -12.80
C GLU A 109 5.95 1.53 -12.75
N LYS A 110 6.04 2.70 -12.11
CA LYS A 110 7.31 3.38 -11.85
C LYS A 110 7.76 3.08 -10.43
N LEU A 111 9.03 2.78 -10.25
CA LEU A 111 9.62 2.68 -8.91
C LEU A 111 9.76 4.08 -8.29
N LEU A 112 9.36 4.22 -7.04
CA LEU A 112 9.45 5.45 -6.26
C LEU A 112 10.74 5.51 -5.42
N VAL A 113 11.45 4.39 -5.33
CA VAL A 113 12.75 4.21 -4.68
C VAL A 113 13.67 3.36 -5.55
N ASP A 114 14.96 3.40 -5.26
CA ASP A 114 15.98 2.52 -5.80
C ASP A 114 16.61 1.66 -4.68
N THR A 115 17.48 0.73 -5.05
CA THR A 115 18.20 -0.15 -4.10
C THR A 115 19.03 0.65 -3.11
N LYS A 116 19.61 1.79 -3.54
CA LYS A 116 20.44 2.67 -2.67
C LYS A 116 19.67 3.23 -1.48
N PHE A 117 18.34 3.32 -1.57
CA PHE A 117 17.50 3.70 -0.44
C PHE A 117 17.59 2.67 0.68
N PHE A 118 17.52 1.38 0.37
CA PHE A 118 17.62 0.29 1.35
C PHE A 118 19.05 0.13 1.89
N ASP A 119 20.06 0.36 1.02
CA ASP A 119 21.47 0.40 1.46
C ASP A 119 21.67 1.52 2.48
N PHE A 120 21.07 2.68 2.27
CA PHE A 120 21.10 3.78 3.22
C PHE A 120 20.47 3.40 4.57
N LEU A 121 19.32 2.69 4.58
CA LEU A 121 18.70 2.22 5.82
C LEU A 121 19.64 1.24 6.57
N ASN A 122 20.23 0.30 5.84
CA ASN A 122 21.18 -0.67 6.40
C ASN A 122 22.41 0.03 7.04
N LEU A 123 23.00 0.99 6.33
CA LEU A 123 24.14 1.78 6.84
C LEU A 123 23.79 2.55 8.12
N ASN A 124 22.54 2.99 8.26
CA ASN A 124 22.05 3.69 9.44
C ASN A 124 21.53 2.76 10.55
N LYS A 125 21.70 1.43 10.41
CA LYS A 125 21.25 0.39 11.37
C LYS A 125 19.72 0.40 11.55
N ILE A 126 18.98 0.68 10.49
CA ILE A 126 17.53 0.64 10.45
C ILE A 126 17.16 -0.65 9.71
N ARG A 127 16.46 -1.57 10.39
CA ARG A 127 15.86 -2.73 9.74
C ARG A 127 14.65 -2.30 8.93
N TRP A 128 14.30 -3.08 7.91
CA TRP A 128 13.17 -2.78 7.04
C TRP A 128 12.49 -4.06 6.52
N GLY A 129 11.25 -3.92 6.09
CA GLY A 129 10.44 -4.97 5.48
C GLY A 129 9.17 -4.40 4.88
N PHE A 130 8.30 -5.26 4.36
CA PHE A 130 7.11 -4.86 3.62
C PHE A 130 5.86 -5.55 4.17
N VAL A 131 4.77 -4.78 4.33
CA VAL A 131 3.44 -5.29 4.67
C VAL A 131 2.45 -4.68 3.69
N SER A 132 1.95 -5.46 2.75
CA SER A 132 1.16 -4.95 1.63
C SER A 132 -0.07 -5.81 1.36
N GLY A 133 -1.15 -5.17 0.90
CA GLY A 133 -2.30 -5.84 0.32
C GLY A 133 -2.09 -6.34 -1.12
N ALA A 134 -0.90 -6.15 -1.69
CA ALA A 134 -0.58 -6.64 -3.02
C ALA A 134 -0.47 -8.17 -3.06
N GLU A 135 -0.88 -8.77 -4.18
CA GLU A 135 -0.69 -10.20 -4.42
C GLU A 135 0.79 -10.57 -4.40
N LEU A 136 1.11 -11.72 -3.82
CA LEU A 136 2.48 -12.20 -3.66
C LEU A 136 3.30 -12.19 -4.97
N PRO A 137 2.77 -12.64 -6.14
CA PRO A 137 3.53 -12.57 -7.40
C PRO A 137 3.91 -11.15 -7.80
N SER A 138 2.98 -10.18 -7.70
CA SER A 138 3.23 -8.80 -8.07
C SER A 138 4.19 -8.10 -7.10
N ALA A 139 4.04 -8.35 -5.79
CA ALA A 139 4.94 -7.83 -4.76
C ALA A 139 6.38 -8.33 -4.98
N LYS A 140 6.57 -9.65 -5.18
CA LYS A 140 7.88 -10.22 -5.49
C LYS A 140 8.48 -9.68 -6.77
N PHE A 141 7.69 -9.53 -7.82
CA PHE A 141 8.18 -8.96 -9.08
C PHE A 141 8.77 -7.56 -8.85
N ILE A 142 8.10 -6.71 -8.11
CA ILE A 142 8.62 -5.37 -7.80
C ILE A 142 9.85 -5.43 -6.91
N LEU A 143 9.80 -6.19 -5.84
CA LEU A 143 10.87 -6.20 -4.83
C LEU A 143 12.11 -6.95 -5.30
N GLU A 144 11.95 -8.14 -5.88
CA GLU A 144 13.06 -9.03 -6.25
C GLU A 144 13.54 -8.77 -7.68
N ASN A 145 12.63 -8.61 -8.65
CA ASN A 145 13.02 -8.48 -10.05
C ASN A 145 13.31 -7.04 -10.46
N ARG A 146 12.49 -6.06 -10.01
CA ARG A 146 12.66 -4.66 -10.38
C ARG A 146 13.63 -3.91 -9.46
N LEU A 147 13.46 -4.03 -8.13
CA LEU A 147 14.36 -3.45 -7.12
C LEU A 147 15.59 -4.32 -6.84
N ARG A 148 15.60 -5.58 -7.28
CA ARG A 148 16.72 -6.52 -7.08
C ARG A 148 17.09 -6.73 -5.60
N LEU A 149 16.10 -6.66 -4.72
CA LEU A 149 16.29 -6.99 -3.30
C LEU A 149 16.37 -8.52 -3.16
N ASN A 150 17.29 -8.99 -2.36
CA ASN A 150 17.46 -10.43 -2.14
C ASN A 150 16.55 -10.91 -1.00
N ASN A 151 15.52 -11.68 -1.32
CA ASN A 151 14.57 -12.28 -0.39
C ASN A 151 14.10 -11.29 0.72
N PRO A 152 13.51 -10.14 0.33
CA PRO A 152 13.12 -9.10 1.29
C PRO A 152 12.02 -9.60 2.23
N PRO A 153 12.06 -9.23 3.53
CA PRO A 153 11.00 -9.58 4.47
C PRO A 153 9.66 -9.00 4.01
N LEU A 154 8.65 -9.85 3.81
CA LEU A 154 7.37 -9.50 3.22
C LEU A 154 6.22 -10.23 3.93
N ILE A 155 5.14 -9.51 4.18
CA ILE A 155 3.77 -10.01 4.38
C ILE A 155 2.95 -9.47 3.20
N ALA A 156 2.45 -10.37 2.37
CA ALA A 156 1.63 -10.06 1.20
C ALA A 156 0.15 -10.38 1.44
N MET A 157 -0.70 -10.16 0.45
CA MET A 157 -2.11 -10.54 0.48
C MET A 157 -2.29 -12.01 0.90
N ASN A 158 -3.22 -12.26 1.81
CA ASN A 158 -3.55 -13.57 2.40
C ASN A 158 -2.51 -14.16 3.38
N ASP A 159 -1.37 -13.53 3.64
CA ASP A 159 -0.41 -13.96 4.68
C ASP A 159 -0.86 -13.55 6.09
N ALA A 160 -1.75 -12.57 6.18
CA ALA A 160 -2.38 -12.06 7.40
C ALA A 160 -3.73 -11.41 7.04
N PRO A 161 -4.60 -11.11 8.05
CA PRO A 161 -5.81 -10.33 7.82
C PRO A 161 -5.50 -8.97 7.18
N ASP A 162 -6.45 -8.49 6.34
CA ASP A 162 -6.30 -7.22 5.63
C ASP A 162 -6.20 -6.02 6.59
N LYS A 163 -5.45 -5.01 6.19
CA LYS A 163 -5.42 -3.70 6.86
C LYS A 163 -6.84 -3.10 6.93
N PRO A 164 -7.26 -2.53 8.05
CA PRO A 164 -6.47 -2.00 9.16
C PRO A 164 -6.17 -3.01 10.30
N ASN A 165 -6.31 -4.33 10.11
CA ASN A 165 -5.88 -5.30 11.10
C ASN A 165 -4.35 -5.21 11.31
N PRO A 166 -3.83 -5.04 12.55
CA PRO A 166 -2.41 -4.84 12.79
C PRO A 166 -1.59 -6.14 12.81
N GLU A 167 -2.22 -7.32 12.69
CA GLU A 167 -1.55 -8.62 12.85
C GLU A 167 -0.37 -8.79 11.92
N GLY A 168 -0.54 -8.50 10.61
CA GLY A 168 0.56 -8.62 9.63
C GLY A 168 1.74 -7.71 9.95
N PHE A 169 1.45 -6.46 10.36
CA PHE A 169 2.46 -5.50 10.81
C PHE A 169 3.20 -6.00 12.06
N LEU A 170 2.48 -6.40 13.10
CA LEU A 170 3.04 -6.88 14.36
C LEU A 170 3.87 -8.16 14.17
N LYS A 171 3.35 -9.13 13.40
CA LYS A 171 4.04 -10.39 13.08
C LYS A 171 5.40 -10.13 12.43
N LEU A 172 5.45 -9.27 11.41
CA LEU A 172 6.70 -8.97 10.71
C LEU A 172 7.65 -8.15 11.59
N ALA A 173 7.14 -7.17 12.34
CA ALA A 173 7.94 -6.36 13.23
C ALA A 173 8.62 -7.20 14.34
N ASN A 174 7.85 -8.09 14.99
CA ASN A 174 8.38 -9.00 16.00
C ASN A 174 9.46 -9.92 15.42
N LYS A 175 9.19 -10.55 14.27
CA LYS A 175 10.16 -11.40 13.56
C LYS A 175 11.46 -10.67 13.24
N LEU A 176 11.39 -9.41 12.80
CA LEU A 176 12.57 -8.65 12.40
C LEU A 176 13.32 -8.08 13.59
N LEU A 177 12.67 -7.71 14.67
CA LEU A 177 13.33 -7.18 15.86
C LEU A 177 13.88 -8.25 16.77
N GLU A 178 13.28 -9.45 16.74
CA GLU A 178 13.63 -10.57 17.64
C GLU A 178 13.55 -10.15 19.13
N LYS A 179 12.56 -9.30 19.44
CA LYS A 179 12.33 -8.74 20.78
C LYS A 179 10.83 -8.56 21.00
N ASP A 180 10.40 -8.72 22.24
CA ASP A 180 9.04 -8.39 22.66
C ASP A 180 8.80 -6.88 22.60
N PHE A 181 7.58 -6.51 22.22
CA PHE A 181 7.17 -5.11 22.19
C PHE A 181 7.11 -4.52 23.60
N GLY A 182 7.58 -3.31 23.75
CA GLY A 182 7.61 -2.59 25.01
C GLY A 182 8.62 -1.44 25.02
N PRO A 183 8.83 -0.78 26.17
CA PRO A 183 9.62 0.45 26.26
C PRO A 183 11.09 0.27 25.90
N ASN A 184 11.62 -0.96 25.98
CA ASN A 184 13.02 -1.29 25.64
C ASN A 184 13.19 -1.85 24.23
N CYS A 185 12.09 -2.01 23.47
CA CYS A 185 12.12 -2.42 22.08
C CYS A 185 12.38 -1.20 21.19
N PRO A 186 13.22 -1.32 20.15
CA PRO A 186 13.44 -0.21 19.22
C PRO A 186 12.13 0.32 18.62
N PRO A 187 12.04 1.62 18.30
CA PRO A 187 10.86 2.18 17.65
C PRO A 187 10.57 1.50 16.31
N VAL A 188 9.29 1.32 15.99
CA VAL A 188 8.83 0.74 14.72
C VAL A 188 7.97 1.77 13.99
N ALA A 189 8.40 2.15 12.80
CA ALA A 189 7.63 3.01 11.91
C ALA A 189 6.94 2.17 10.83
N TYR A 190 5.76 2.60 10.42
CA TYR A 190 5.08 2.10 9.23
C TYR A 190 4.79 3.24 8.27
N VAL A 191 5.08 3.01 7.00
CA VAL A 191 4.93 3.99 5.93
C VAL A 191 3.88 3.49 4.96
N GLY A 192 2.78 4.21 4.85
CA GLY A 192 1.68 3.86 3.96
C GLY A 192 1.03 5.09 3.33
N ASP A 193 0.26 4.89 2.29
CA ASP A 193 -0.39 5.98 1.56
C ASP A 193 -1.92 6.04 1.78
N THR A 194 -2.50 5.09 2.52
CA THR A 194 -3.94 4.99 2.75
C THR A 194 -4.35 5.25 4.21
N ILE A 195 -5.63 5.53 4.43
CA ILE A 195 -6.21 5.60 5.78
C ILE A 195 -6.09 4.26 6.50
N ALA A 196 -6.25 3.14 5.80
CA ALA A 196 -6.12 1.81 6.38
C ALA A 196 -4.70 1.54 6.90
N ASP A 197 -3.65 2.07 6.26
CA ASP A 197 -2.27 1.99 6.75
C ASP A 197 -2.10 2.72 8.07
N ILE A 198 -2.64 3.94 8.16
CA ILE A 198 -2.58 4.75 9.38
C ILE A 198 -3.32 4.05 10.52
N GLN A 199 -4.53 3.57 10.26
CA GLN A 199 -5.36 2.85 11.24
C GLN A 199 -4.70 1.55 11.71
N THR A 200 -3.96 0.86 10.86
CA THR A 200 -3.16 -0.33 11.24
C THR A 200 -2.24 -0.02 12.42
N ILE A 201 -1.60 1.15 12.41
CA ILE A 201 -0.69 1.56 13.47
C ILE A 201 -1.43 2.07 14.70
N ILE A 202 -2.56 2.74 14.52
CA ILE A 202 -3.41 3.12 15.66
C ILE A 202 -3.86 1.86 16.41
N ASN A 203 -4.35 0.85 15.71
CA ASN A 203 -4.75 -0.43 16.29
C ASN A 203 -3.57 -1.18 16.96
N ALA A 204 -2.35 -1.09 16.38
CA ALA A 204 -1.16 -1.64 17.02
C ALA A 204 -0.78 -0.91 18.31
N LYS A 205 -0.91 0.43 18.37
CA LYS A 205 -0.69 1.25 19.56
C LYS A 205 -1.66 0.88 20.70
N GLU A 206 -2.90 0.58 20.37
CA GLU A 206 -3.90 0.14 21.37
C GLU A 206 -3.53 -1.21 21.99
N LEU A 207 -3.01 -2.15 21.19
CA LEU A 207 -2.60 -3.47 21.68
C LEU A 207 -1.29 -3.42 22.50
N TYR A 208 -0.37 -2.51 22.18
CA TYR A 208 0.93 -2.37 22.83
C TYR A 208 1.23 -0.91 23.18
N PRO A 209 0.54 -0.33 24.19
CA PRO A 209 0.63 1.10 24.52
C PRO A 209 2.04 1.58 24.94
N SER A 210 2.87 0.67 25.44
CA SER A 210 4.24 0.98 25.86
C SER A 210 5.28 0.91 24.74
N GLN A 211 4.90 0.36 23.55
CA GLN A 211 5.77 0.29 22.40
C GLN A 211 5.68 1.58 21.57
N ARG A 212 6.82 2.14 21.20
CA ARG A 212 6.85 3.29 20.31
C ARG A 212 6.61 2.87 18.86
N PHE A 213 5.35 2.93 18.43
CA PHE A 213 4.94 2.81 17.03
C PHE A 213 4.76 4.20 16.41
N ILE A 214 5.17 4.36 15.15
CA ILE A 214 5.13 5.63 14.41
C ILE A 214 4.38 5.41 13.10
N SER A 215 3.29 6.14 12.91
CA SER A 215 2.47 6.12 11.70
C SER A 215 2.91 7.23 10.76
N ILE A 216 3.39 6.87 9.57
CA ILE A 216 3.88 7.83 8.56
C ILE A 216 3.00 7.73 7.31
N GLY A 217 2.25 8.79 7.04
CA GLY A 217 1.49 8.94 5.79
C GLY A 217 2.37 9.42 4.64
N VAL A 218 2.21 8.83 3.46
CA VAL A 218 2.83 9.31 2.22
C VAL A 218 1.75 9.80 1.28
N ILE A 219 1.98 10.93 0.62
CA ILE A 219 1.06 11.40 -0.42
C ILE A 219 1.18 10.49 -1.65
N PRO A 220 0.07 9.89 -2.12
CA PRO A 220 0.12 9.02 -3.29
C PRO A 220 0.51 9.79 -4.56
N PRO A 221 1.24 9.13 -5.51
CA PRO A 221 1.79 9.80 -6.69
C PRO A 221 0.78 10.57 -7.53
N HIS A 222 -0.43 10.04 -7.72
CA HIS A 222 -1.47 10.66 -8.53
C HIS A 222 -1.99 12.00 -7.97
N LEU A 223 -1.74 12.31 -6.69
CA LEU A 223 -2.10 13.60 -6.07
C LEU A 223 -0.98 14.63 -6.13
N LYS A 224 0.22 14.25 -6.58
CA LYS A 224 1.41 15.16 -6.60
C LYS A 224 1.51 16.05 -7.84
N THR A 225 0.45 16.12 -8.65
CA THR A 225 0.43 17.01 -9.81
C THR A 225 0.01 18.43 -9.40
N ALA A 226 0.47 19.44 -10.15
CA ALA A 226 0.11 20.85 -9.89
C ALA A 226 -1.41 21.08 -9.86
N GLU A 227 -2.16 20.35 -10.70
CA GLU A 227 -3.62 20.44 -10.80
C GLU A 227 -4.35 19.87 -9.56
N ASN A 228 -3.68 19.01 -8.79
CA ASN A 228 -4.25 18.32 -7.64
C ASN A 228 -3.89 18.95 -6.29
N PHE A 229 -3.34 20.17 -6.25
CA PHE A 229 -2.88 20.80 -5.01
C PHE A 229 -3.93 20.85 -3.89
N GLN A 230 -5.17 21.22 -4.22
CA GLN A 230 -6.27 21.23 -3.24
C GLN A 230 -6.61 19.81 -2.75
N LYS A 231 -6.65 18.84 -3.66
CA LYS A 231 -6.92 17.44 -3.33
C LYS A 231 -5.80 16.86 -2.46
N GLN A 232 -4.54 17.20 -2.74
CA GLN A 232 -3.40 16.83 -1.91
C GLN A 232 -3.56 17.36 -0.49
N SER A 233 -3.86 18.64 -0.31
CA SER A 233 -4.06 19.25 1.02
C SER A 233 -5.23 18.60 1.78
N GLN A 234 -6.34 18.30 1.10
CA GLN A 234 -7.46 17.56 1.70
C GLN A 234 -7.06 16.15 2.10
N TYR A 235 -6.25 15.47 1.28
CA TYR A 235 -5.76 14.13 1.58
C TYR A 235 -4.82 14.12 2.78
N GLU A 236 -3.89 15.07 2.86
CA GLU A 236 -3.03 15.28 4.04
C GLU A 236 -3.86 15.47 5.32
N SER A 237 -4.92 16.28 5.24
CA SER A 237 -5.82 16.49 6.38
C SER A 237 -6.54 15.22 6.81
N LYS A 238 -6.93 14.35 5.85
CA LYS A 238 -7.55 13.06 6.15
C LYS A 238 -6.59 12.09 6.82
N LEU A 239 -5.34 11.98 6.33
CA LEU A 239 -4.33 11.14 6.96
C LEU A 239 -4.02 11.63 8.38
N LYS A 240 -3.96 12.95 8.62
CA LYS A 240 -3.80 13.53 9.95
C LYS A 240 -4.98 13.19 10.86
N ALA A 241 -6.21 13.36 10.36
CA ALA A 241 -7.42 13.04 11.11
C ALA A 241 -7.52 11.53 11.44
N ALA A 242 -6.99 10.66 10.59
CA ALA A 242 -6.88 9.22 10.84
C ALA A 242 -5.81 8.85 11.88
N GLY A 243 -4.96 9.80 12.32
CA GLY A 243 -3.96 9.60 13.36
C GLY A 243 -2.52 9.43 12.85
N ALA A 244 -2.19 9.92 11.65
CA ALA A 244 -0.80 9.92 11.20
C ALA A 244 0.06 10.81 12.10
N ASP A 245 1.14 10.27 12.65
CA ASP A 245 2.12 11.02 13.45
C ASP A 245 2.92 11.97 12.57
N LEU A 246 3.16 11.59 11.32
CA LEU A 246 3.92 12.36 10.34
C LEU A 246 3.35 12.15 8.94
N ILE A 247 3.45 13.19 8.10
CA ILE A 247 3.17 13.08 6.66
C ILE A 247 4.39 13.55 5.88
N ILE A 248 4.81 12.73 4.92
CA ILE A 248 5.91 13.00 4.01
C ILE A 248 5.41 13.06 2.57
N LYS A 249 6.06 13.86 1.75
CA LYS A 249 5.72 13.94 0.32
C LYS A 249 6.23 12.75 -0.47
N SER A 250 7.35 12.19 -0.06
CA SER A 250 7.97 11.03 -0.72
C SER A 250 8.63 10.13 0.32
N VAL A 251 8.62 8.82 0.08
CA VAL A 251 9.32 7.87 0.93
C VAL A 251 10.82 8.18 1.06
N ILE A 252 11.42 8.81 0.04
CA ILE A 252 12.84 9.23 0.07
C ILE A 252 13.11 10.28 1.14
N ASP A 253 12.10 11.07 1.56
CA ASP A 253 12.24 12.08 2.61
C ASP A 253 12.66 11.47 3.95
N LEU A 254 12.46 10.17 4.15
CA LEU A 254 12.96 9.44 5.31
C LEU A 254 14.47 9.56 5.49
N LYS A 255 15.23 9.76 4.41
CA LYS A 255 16.68 10.01 4.50
C LYS A 255 17.03 11.25 5.33
N ASN A 256 16.14 12.23 5.35
CA ASN A 256 16.35 13.49 6.05
C ASN A 256 15.90 13.45 7.51
N ILE A 257 14.85 12.65 7.81
CA ILE A 257 14.17 12.65 9.12
C ILE A 257 14.47 11.43 9.98
N HIS A 258 15.14 10.39 9.44
CA HIS A 258 15.38 9.12 10.14
C HIS A 258 16.06 9.29 11.51
N LYS A 259 16.96 10.28 11.66
CA LYS A 259 17.63 10.54 12.94
C LYS A 259 16.67 11.01 14.02
N GLU A 260 15.63 11.76 13.64
CA GLU A 260 14.61 12.25 14.56
C GLU A 260 13.60 11.17 14.90
N LEU A 261 13.23 10.33 13.91
CA LEU A 261 12.34 9.21 14.11
C LEU A 261 12.86 8.20 15.14
N PHE A 262 14.19 7.98 15.16
CA PHE A 262 14.84 6.95 15.98
C PHE A 262 15.78 7.54 17.04
N LYS A 263 15.57 8.79 17.46
CA LYS A 263 16.19 9.30 18.68
C LYS A 263 15.72 8.47 19.88
N ALA A 264 16.67 8.02 20.69
CA ALA A 264 16.42 7.39 21.97
C ALA A 264 15.74 8.35 22.94
#